data_2397001df78e1c98613ef546132b5d25
#
_entry.id   2397001df78e1c98613ef546132b5d25
#
_cell.length_a   1.000
_cell.length_b   1.000
_cell.length_c   1.000
_cell.angle_alpha   90.00
_cell.angle_beta   90.00
_cell.angle_gamma   90.00
#
_symmetry.space_group_name_H-M   'P 1'
#
loop_
_entity.id
_entity.type
_entity.pdbx_description
1 polymer ?
#
loop_
_entity_poly.entity_id
_entity_poly.type
_entity_poly.pdbx_seq_one_letter_code
_entity_poly.pdbx_strand_id
1 'polypeptide(L)'
;MLLIDPPAWPAHGRLWSHLVSDTSFDELHAFAERAGIPRRGFEGDHYDVPEERYDAVVAAGAVPTAGRELLKRLQHSGLRIPKRKHERVVMSTPDAPWLPTGGRADVIASRQDDPPPNTVVVRAVVRERRSLLLGDRADGGGLDLPSREVAVGETAREALHLLCEDLGTRAVGAQLLGYVRNVVRAPDAGYPWPVPFACFALFTVPVTDVVVGTWFAPEAQQAELGERHWWPLVAPGADAVVGH
;
A
#
# COMPACT_ATOMS: atom_id res chain seq x y z
N MET A 1 5.41 -21.98 -8.86
CA MET A 1 6.81 -22.24 -9.30
C MET A 1 7.67 -21.02 -9.04
N LEU A 2 8.88 -21.22 -8.53
CA LEU A 2 9.81 -20.14 -8.25
C LEU A 2 10.68 -19.83 -9.47
N LEU A 3 10.72 -18.57 -9.85
CA LEU A 3 11.39 -18.07 -11.05
C LEU A 3 12.37 -16.97 -10.66
N ILE A 4 13.54 -16.92 -11.31
CA ILE A 4 14.52 -15.87 -11.10
C ILE A 4 15.08 -15.39 -12.44
N ASP A 5 15.15 -14.07 -12.66
CA ASP A 5 15.78 -13.52 -13.85
C ASP A 5 17.32 -13.39 -13.66
N PRO A 6 18.10 -13.37 -14.76
CA PRO A 6 19.54 -13.14 -14.68
C PRO A 6 19.87 -11.81 -14.02
N PRO A 7 21.03 -11.68 -13.33
CA PRO A 7 21.46 -10.42 -12.74
C PRO A 7 21.71 -9.38 -13.83
N ALA A 8 20.79 -8.43 -13.96
CA ALA A 8 20.83 -7.42 -15.02
C ALA A 8 20.42 -6.02 -14.56
N TRP A 9 19.98 -5.86 -13.32
CA TRP A 9 19.44 -4.60 -12.79
C TRP A 9 20.49 -3.89 -11.94
N PRO A 10 21.12 -2.80 -12.43
CA PRO A 10 22.19 -2.12 -11.69
C PRO A 10 21.60 -1.24 -10.57
N ALA A 11 21.98 -1.51 -9.33
CA ALA A 11 21.69 -0.68 -8.17
C ALA A 11 22.76 -0.88 -7.09
N HIS A 12 23.08 0.18 -6.34
CA HIS A 12 24.02 0.12 -5.21
C HIS A 12 25.40 -0.51 -5.55
N GLY A 13 25.90 -0.26 -6.78
CA GLY A 13 27.22 -0.73 -7.22
C GLY A 13 27.31 -2.22 -7.56
N ARG A 14 26.18 -2.92 -7.74
CA ARG A 14 26.07 -4.34 -8.14
C ARG A 14 24.89 -4.59 -9.04
N LEU A 15 24.80 -5.81 -9.56
CA LEU A 15 23.65 -6.27 -10.33
C LEU A 15 22.68 -7.05 -9.44
N TRP A 16 21.40 -6.95 -9.77
CA TRP A 16 20.30 -7.60 -9.05
C TRP A 16 19.44 -8.45 -9.98
N SER A 17 18.86 -9.49 -9.41
CA SER A 17 17.87 -10.37 -10.00
C SER A 17 16.57 -10.25 -9.24
N HIS A 18 15.43 -10.49 -9.89
CA HIS A 18 14.14 -10.60 -9.25
C HIS A 18 13.77 -12.07 -9.07
N LEU A 19 13.47 -12.47 -7.84
CA LEU A 19 12.93 -13.78 -7.50
C LEU A 19 11.42 -13.65 -7.25
N VAL A 20 10.62 -14.41 -8.00
CA VAL A 20 9.15 -14.40 -7.91
C VAL A 20 8.57 -15.81 -7.77
N SER A 21 7.34 -15.91 -7.31
CA SER A 21 6.48 -17.08 -7.50
C SER A 21 5.37 -16.74 -8.51
N ASP A 22 4.99 -17.70 -9.33
CA ASP A 22 3.78 -17.64 -10.15
C ASP A 22 2.60 -18.39 -9.51
N THR A 23 2.75 -18.82 -8.26
CA THR A 23 1.77 -19.62 -7.52
C THR A 23 1.19 -18.85 -6.32
N SER A 24 2.05 -18.46 -5.37
CA SER A 24 1.61 -17.72 -4.16
C SER A 24 2.75 -16.98 -3.49
N PHE A 25 2.40 -15.97 -2.67
CA PHE A 25 3.38 -15.32 -1.81
C PHE A 25 3.92 -16.25 -0.71
N ASP A 26 3.11 -17.17 -0.20
CA ASP A 26 3.56 -18.15 0.80
C ASP A 26 4.67 -19.05 0.25
N GLU A 27 4.53 -19.53 -0.99
CA GLU A 27 5.60 -20.27 -1.68
C GLU A 27 6.86 -19.44 -1.80
N LEU A 28 6.72 -18.18 -2.20
CA LEU A 28 7.84 -17.25 -2.37
C LEU A 28 8.55 -16.96 -1.04
N HIS A 29 7.78 -16.71 0.01
CA HIS A 29 8.34 -16.40 1.33
C HIS A 29 9.02 -17.62 1.97
N ALA A 30 8.38 -18.78 1.92
CA ALA A 30 8.96 -20.02 2.44
C ALA A 30 10.26 -20.40 1.71
N PHE A 31 10.33 -20.14 0.40
CA PHE A 31 11.56 -20.33 -0.34
C PHE A 31 12.64 -19.30 0.05
N ALA A 32 12.30 -18.04 0.13
CA ALA A 32 13.23 -16.98 0.51
C ALA A 32 13.86 -17.25 1.89
N GLU A 33 13.06 -17.71 2.86
CA GLU A 33 13.53 -18.09 4.19
C GLU A 33 14.54 -19.25 4.11
N ARG A 34 14.20 -20.34 3.43
CA ARG A 34 15.12 -21.47 3.23
C ARG A 34 16.40 -21.09 2.50
N ALA A 35 16.30 -20.20 1.52
CA ALA A 35 17.45 -19.68 0.79
C ALA A 35 18.23 -18.61 1.58
N GLY A 36 17.80 -18.25 2.81
CA GLY A 36 18.43 -17.23 3.64
C GLY A 36 18.31 -15.80 3.08
N ILE A 37 17.27 -15.53 2.29
CA ILE A 37 16.96 -14.18 1.78
C ILE A 37 16.13 -13.44 2.84
N PRO A 38 16.60 -12.28 3.34
CA PRO A 38 15.90 -11.60 4.42
C PRO A 38 14.56 -11.03 3.96
N ARG A 39 13.55 -11.10 4.84
CA ARG A 39 12.19 -10.58 4.56
C ARG A 39 12.16 -9.13 4.13
N ARG A 40 13.09 -8.31 4.59
CA ARG A 40 13.22 -6.89 4.20
C ARG A 40 13.54 -6.67 2.71
N GLY A 41 14.03 -7.69 2.01
CA GLY A 41 14.27 -7.66 0.56
C GLY A 41 13.01 -7.91 -0.29
N PHE A 42 11.84 -8.04 0.34
CA PHE A 42 10.57 -8.21 -0.36
C PHE A 42 10.01 -6.85 -0.80
N GLU A 43 9.83 -6.67 -2.10
CA GLU A 43 9.31 -5.45 -2.74
C GLU A 43 7.82 -5.54 -3.14
N GLY A 44 7.06 -6.34 -2.41
CA GLY A 44 5.60 -6.46 -2.52
C GLY A 44 5.12 -7.55 -3.47
N ASP A 45 5.89 -7.94 -4.48
CA ASP A 45 5.57 -9.07 -5.38
C ASP A 45 6.81 -9.88 -5.80
N HIS A 46 8.00 -9.51 -5.34
CA HIS A 46 9.27 -10.18 -5.62
C HIS A 46 10.27 -9.94 -4.49
N TYR A 47 11.36 -10.70 -4.51
CA TYR A 47 12.56 -10.42 -3.74
C TYR A 47 13.67 -9.97 -4.67
N ASP A 48 14.41 -8.94 -4.25
CA ASP A 48 15.65 -8.56 -4.89
C ASP A 48 16.79 -9.46 -4.40
N VAL A 49 17.47 -10.10 -5.34
CA VAL A 49 18.59 -11.03 -5.09
C VAL A 49 19.85 -10.45 -5.72
N PRO A 50 20.89 -10.16 -4.93
CA PRO A 50 22.14 -9.63 -5.48
C PRO A 50 22.88 -10.72 -6.27
N GLU A 51 23.67 -10.32 -7.27
CA GLU A 51 24.34 -11.22 -8.22
C GLU A 51 25.18 -12.31 -7.57
N GLU A 52 25.87 -12.01 -6.46
CA GLU A 52 26.68 -12.97 -5.73
C GLU A 52 25.90 -14.10 -5.07
N ARG A 53 24.57 -14.00 -5.01
CA ARG A 53 23.67 -15.02 -4.48
C ARG A 53 22.89 -15.78 -5.54
N TYR A 54 22.96 -15.34 -6.78
CA TYR A 54 22.17 -15.88 -7.89
C TYR A 54 22.31 -17.41 -8.02
N ASP A 55 23.55 -17.90 -8.12
CA ASP A 55 23.83 -19.34 -8.31
C ASP A 55 23.32 -20.18 -7.13
N ALA A 56 23.45 -19.68 -5.90
CA ALA A 56 22.96 -20.35 -4.70
C ALA A 56 21.43 -20.45 -4.69
N VAL A 57 20.73 -19.41 -5.16
CA VAL A 57 19.26 -19.37 -5.25
C VAL A 57 18.77 -20.33 -6.35
N VAL A 58 19.46 -20.41 -7.48
CA VAL A 58 19.19 -21.38 -8.54
C VAL A 58 19.40 -22.81 -8.03
N ALA A 59 20.53 -23.07 -7.33
CA ALA A 59 20.81 -24.36 -6.73
C ALA A 59 19.78 -24.78 -5.66
N ALA A 60 19.17 -23.82 -4.98
CA ALA A 60 18.09 -24.05 -4.03
C ALA A 60 16.73 -24.35 -4.69
N GLY A 61 16.63 -24.26 -6.04
CA GLY A 61 15.46 -24.67 -6.80
C GLY A 61 14.68 -23.57 -7.51
N ALA A 62 15.20 -22.33 -7.56
CA ALA A 62 14.63 -21.31 -8.43
C ALA A 62 14.98 -21.59 -9.90
N VAL A 63 14.02 -21.41 -10.79
CA VAL A 63 14.17 -21.68 -12.23
C VAL A 63 14.63 -20.41 -12.95
N PRO A 64 15.83 -20.43 -13.57
CA PRO A 64 16.29 -19.31 -14.41
C PRO A 64 15.29 -19.03 -15.53
N THR A 65 14.86 -17.78 -15.62
CA THR A 65 13.80 -17.35 -16.54
C THR A 65 14.13 -15.97 -17.09
N ALA A 66 13.98 -15.76 -18.40
CA ALA A 66 14.19 -14.43 -18.97
C ALA A 66 13.24 -13.40 -18.34
N GLY A 67 13.72 -12.19 -18.00
CA GLY A 67 12.95 -11.20 -17.25
C GLY A 67 11.58 -10.85 -17.89
N ARG A 68 11.49 -10.84 -19.24
CA ARG A 68 10.20 -10.63 -19.93
C ARG A 68 9.21 -11.78 -19.68
N GLU A 69 9.67 -13.03 -19.70
CA GLU A 69 8.82 -14.19 -19.42
C GLU A 69 8.45 -14.28 -17.95
N LEU A 70 9.38 -13.98 -17.05
CA LEU A 70 9.14 -13.88 -15.61
C LEU A 70 8.03 -12.86 -15.33
N LEU A 71 8.13 -11.65 -15.87
CA LEU A 71 7.11 -10.61 -15.72
C LEU A 71 5.74 -11.06 -16.25
N LYS A 72 5.70 -11.70 -17.42
CA LYS A 72 4.48 -12.22 -18.01
C LYS A 72 3.81 -13.27 -17.10
N ARG A 73 4.57 -14.21 -16.56
CA ARG A 73 4.07 -15.23 -15.64
C ARG A 73 3.59 -14.62 -14.33
N LEU A 74 4.35 -13.68 -13.77
CA LEU A 74 3.95 -12.96 -12.57
C LEU A 74 2.64 -12.15 -12.77
N GLN A 75 2.47 -11.52 -13.94
CA GLN A 75 1.22 -10.85 -14.28
C GLN A 75 0.05 -11.83 -14.42
N HIS A 76 0.28 -12.98 -15.05
CA HIS A 76 -0.73 -14.03 -15.25
C HIS A 76 -1.19 -14.69 -13.95
N SER A 77 -0.27 -14.88 -13.00
CA SER A 77 -0.57 -15.40 -11.68
C SER A 77 -1.46 -14.46 -10.83
N GLY A 78 -1.49 -13.19 -11.19
CA GLY A 78 -2.21 -12.16 -10.44
C GLY A 78 -1.51 -11.66 -9.19
N LEU A 79 -0.31 -12.13 -8.91
CA LEU A 79 0.48 -11.70 -7.76
C LEU A 79 1.17 -10.35 -8.02
N ARG A 80 1.27 -9.92 -9.28
CA ARG A 80 1.85 -8.62 -9.61
C ARG A 80 1.09 -7.48 -8.93
N ILE A 81 1.84 -6.64 -8.21
CA ILE A 81 1.33 -5.42 -7.59
C ILE A 81 1.78 -4.22 -8.44
N PRO A 82 0.96 -3.74 -9.41
CA PRO A 82 1.32 -2.57 -10.19
C PRO A 82 1.45 -1.35 -9.28
N LYS A 83 2.53 -0.61 -9.41
CA LYS A 83 2.79 0.64 -8.69
C LYS A 83 3.24 1.72 -9.68
N ARG A 84 2.94 2.98 -9.40
CA ARG A 84 3.43 4.13 -10.16
C ARG A 84 4.89 4.40 -9.79
N LYS A 85 5.57 5.20 -10.58
CA LYS A 85 6.93 5.66 -10.25
C LYS A 85 6.92 6.34 -8.87
N HIS A 86 7.97 6.15 -8.08
CA HIS A 86 8.09 6.67 -6.72
C HIS A 86 7.00 6.20 -5.73
N GLU A 87 6.47 5.01 -5.96
CA GLU A 87 5.60 4.31 -5.03
C GLU A 87 6.27 3.05 -4.49
N ARG A 88 5.97 2.73 -3.22
CA ARG A 88 6.45 1.53 -2.56
C ARG A 88 5.31 0.79 -1.88
N VAL A 89 5.23 -0.53 -2.08
CA VAL A 89 4.31 -1.38 -1.32
C VAL A 89 4.86 -1.54 0.10
N VAL A 90 4.08 -1.13 1.08
CA VAL A 90 4.41 -1.21 2.51
C VAL A 90 3.91 -2.51 3.11
N MET A 91 2.70 -2.91 2.72
CA MET A 91 2.05 -4.13 3.17
C MET A 91 1.13 -4.65 2.06
N SER A 92 0.99 -5.96 1.97
CA SER A 92 -0.02 -6.61 1.14
C SER A 92 -0.70 -7.71 1.95
N THR A 93 -2.03 -7.75 1.90
CA THR A 93 -2.86 -8.74 2.58
C THR A 93 -3.65 -9.51 1.53
N PRO A 94 -3.15 -10.69 1.11
CA PRO A 94 -3.92 -11.63 0.29
C PRO A 94 -5.14 -12.12 1.06
N ASP A 95 -6.21 -12.44 0.34
CA ASP A 95 -7.47 -12.94 0.91
C ASP A 95 -7.95 -12.12 2.13
N ALA A 96 -7.89 -10.77 1.97
CA ALA A 96 -8.24 -9.86 3.05
C ALA A 96 -9.67 -10.11 3.54
N PRO A 97 -9.89 -10.36 4.85
CA PRO A 97 -11.17 -10.88 5.38
C PRO A 97 -12.35 -9.91 5.23
N TRP A 98 -12.09 -8.65 4.94
CA TRP A 98 -13.11 -7.62 4.68
C TRP A 98 -13.41 -7.43 3.19
N LEU A 99 -12.79 -8.22 2.30
CA LEU A 99 -13.02 -8.18 0.86
C LEU A 99 -13.73 -9.46 0.40
N PRO A 100 -14.38 -9.44 -0.77
CA PRO A 100 -14.84 -10.66 -1.43
C PRO A 100 -13.73 -11.70 -1.57
N THR A 101 -14.09 -12.97 -1.55
CA THR A 101 -13.15 -14.11 -1.63
C THR A 101 -12.11 -13.94 -2.74
N GLY A 102 -10.84 -14.14 -2.43
CA GLY A 102 -9.72 -13.92 -3.35
C GLY A 102 -9.34 -12.43 -3.51
N GLY A 103 -9.97 -11.55 -2.74
CA GLY A 103 -9.63 -10.13 -2.70
C GLY A 103 -8.32 -9.87 -1.99
N ARG A 104 -7.54 -8.90 -2.49
CA ARG A 104 -6.26 -8.48 -1.90
C ARG A 104 -6.29 -7.00 -1.56
N ALA A 105 -5.71 -6.63 -0.43
CA ALA A 105 -5.54 -5.25 -0.03
C ALA A 105 -4.05 -4.89 0.03
N ASP A 106 -3.63 -3.88 -0.74
CA ASP A 106 -2.25 -3.39 -0.80
C ASP A 106 -2.17 -2.01 -0.15
N VAL A 107 -1.23 -1.81 0.77
CA VAL A 107 -0.88 -0.50 1.34
C VAL A 107 0.32 0.03 0.60
N ILE A 108 0.19 1.18 -0.03
CA ILE A 108 1.18 1.75 -0.93
C ILE A 108 1.53 3.16 -0.46
N ALA A 109 2.79 3.37 -0.08
CA ALA A 109 3.34 4.70 0.15
C ALA A 109 3.62 5.38 -1.19
N SER A 110 3.34 6.68 -1.30
CA SER A 110 3.47 7.43 -2.54
C SER A 110 4.19 8.76 -2.30
N ARG A 111 5.01 9.15 -3.27
CA ARG A 111 5.60 10.49 -3.39
C ARG A 111 5.06 11.24 -4.62
N GLN A 112 3.92 10.80 -5.11
CA GLN A 112 3.22 11.48 -6.18
C GLN A 112 2.37 12.61 -5.60
N ASP A 113 2.20 13.66 -6.35
CA ASP A 113 1.29 14.75 -5.96
C ASP A 113 -0.17 14.32 -6.14
N ASP A 114 -0.44 13.58 -7.21
CA ASP A 114 -1.80 13.16 -7.55
C ASP A 114 -2.16 11.77 -6.98
N PRO A 115 -3.39 11.59 -6.48
CA PRO A 115 -3.90 10.29 -6.09
C PRO A 115 -3.98 9.33 -7.28
N PRO A 116 -4.03 7.99 -7.01
CA PRO A 116 -4.16 7.01 -8.08
C PRO A 116 -5.53 7.07 -8.77
N PRO A 117 -5.64 6.56 -10.00
CA PRO A 117 -6.93 6.31 -10.63
C PRO A 117 -7.83 5.44 -9.74
N ASN A 118 -9.16 5.54 -9.94
CA ASN A 118 -10.15 4.82 -9.14
C ASN A 118 -10.04 5.11 -7.63
N THR A 119 -9.61 6.31 -7.25
CA THR A 119 -9.73 6.77 -5.87
C THR A 119 -11.19 7.02 -5.55
N VAL A 120 -11.72 6.26 -4.61
CA VAL A 120 -13.14 6.28 -4.21
C VAL A 120 -13.39 6.90 -2.85
N VAL A 121 -12.35 6.97 -2.01
CA VAL A 121 -12.39 7.62 -0.70
C VAL A 121 -11.09 8.41 -0.51
N VAL A 122 -11.22 9.60 0.05
CA VAL A 122 -10.10 10.40 0.57
C VAL A 122 -10.15 10.41 2.09
N ARG A 123 -8.98 10.36 2.73
CA ARG A 123 -8.79 10.46 4.17
C ARG A 123 -7.83 11.58 4.51
N ALA A 124 -8.15 12.37 5.53
CA ALA A 124 -7.30 13.43 6.04
C ALA A 124 -6.50 12.94 7.26
N VAL A 125 -5.18 12.94 7.14
CA VAL A 125 -4.24 12.73 8.25
C VAL A 125 -3.87 14.10 8.79
N VAL A 126 -4.59 14.54 9.82
CA VAL A 126 -4.41 15.84 10.47
C VAL A 126 -3.69 15.63 11.79
N ARG A 127 -2.53 16.27 11.94
CA ARG A 127 -1.72 16.16 13.17
C ARG A 127 -1.51 17.52 13.79
N GLU A 128 -1.68 17.58 15.11
CA GLU A 128 -1.21 18.69 15.92
C GLU A 128 -0.13 18.18 16.88
N ARG A 129 1.10 18.65 16.72
CA ARG A 129 2.29 18.09 17.39
C ARG A 129 2.42 16.59 17.07
N ARG A 130 2.03 15.69 17.98
CA ARG A 130 2.04 14.21 17.79
C ARG A 130 0.64 13.59 17.90
N SER A 131 -0.36 14.38 18.24
CA SER A 131 -1.76 13.93 18.30
C SER A 131 -2.34 13.81 16.90
N LEU A 132 -3.25 12.86 16.72
CA LEU A 132 -3.94 12.58 15.46
C LEU A 132 -5.42 12.89 15.62
N LEU A 133 -5.98 13.64 14.66
CA LEU A 133 -7.42 13.88 14.60
C LEU A 133 -8.15 12.65 14.14
N LEU A 134 -9.17 12.23 14.87
CA LEU A 134 -10.09 11.16 14.51
C LEU A 134 -11.54 11.64 14.55
N GLY A 135 -12.38 10.96 13.80
CA GLY A 135 -13.83 11.13 13.81
C GLY A 135 -14.53 9.78 13.94
N ASP A 136 -15.81 9.83 14.26
CA ASP A 136 -16.66 8.64 14.28
C ASP A 136 -16.86 8.11 12.86
N ARG A 137 -16.82 6.80 12.70
CA ARG A 137 -17.17 6.15 11.45
C ARG A 137 -18.67 6.21 11.21
N ALA A 138 -19.08 6.44 9.97
CA ALA A 138 -20.49 6.48 9.58
C ALA A 138 -21.24 5.17 9.84
N ASP A 139 -20.52 4.03 9.87
CA ASP A 139 -21.06 2.70 10.15
C ASP A 139 -21.11 2.34 11.64
N GLY A 140 -20.74 3.25 12.53
CA GLY A 140 -20.66 3.02 13.98
C GLY A 140 -19.49 2.12 14.40
N GLY A 141 -18.57 1.79 13.50
CA GLY A 141 -17.40 0.92 13.75
C GLY A 141 -16.26 1.57 14.55
N GLY A 142 -16.56 2.56 15.40
CA GLY A 142 -15.62 3.28 16.24
C GLY A 142 -14.91 4.41 15.50
N LEU A 143 -13.72 4.79 15.98
CA LEU A 143 -12.96 5.91 15.44
C LEU A 143 -12.13 5.54 14.21
N ASP A 144 -12.01 6.49 13.28
CA ASP A 144 -11.16 6.38 12.09
C ASP A 144 -10.66 7.78 11.70
N LEU A 145 -9.75 7.85 10.72
CA LEU A 145 -9.39 9.11 10.08
C LEU A 145 -10.62 9.77 9.46
N PRO A 146 -10.76 11.10 9.57
CA PRO A 146 -11.77 11.82 8.83
C PRO A 146 -11.72 11.43 7.35
N SER A 147 -12.86 11.07 6.78
CA SER A 147 -12.93 10.53 5.43
C SER A 147 -14.18 11.01 4.69
N ARG A 148 -14.07 11.05 3.36
CA ARG A 148 -15.16 11.40 2.45
C ARG A 148 -15.09 10.50 1.20
N GLU A 149 -16.24 10.00 0.77
CA GLU A 149 -16.37 9.35 -0.53
C GLU A 149 -16.23 10.37 -1.66
N VAL A 150 -15.58 9.95 -2.76
CA VAL A 150 -15.48 10.73 -3.99
C VAL A 150 -16.74 10.51 -4.80
N ALA A 151 -17.52 11.56 -5.00
CA ALA A 151 -18.77 11.47 -5.75
C ALA A 151 -18.52 11.23 -7.25
N VAL A 152 -19.56 10.76 -7.94
CA VAL A 152 -19.49 10.58 -9.40
C VAL A 152 -19.26 11.94 -10.08
N GLY A 153 -18.19 12.03 -10.88
CA GLY A 153 -17.80 13.26 -11.55
C GLY A 153 -16.92 14.20 -10.72
N GLU A 154 -16.70 13.87 -9.44
CA GLU A 154 -15.80 14.60 -8.56
C GLU A 154 -14.37 14.04 -8.65
N THR A 155 -13.37 14.90 -8.55
CA THR A 155 -11.98 14.47 -8.39
C THR A 155 -11.66 14.21 -6.92
N ALA A 156 -10.68 13.35 -6.65
CA ALA A 156 -10.23 13.11 -5.28
C ALA A 156 -9.69 14.39 -4.58
N ARG A 157 -9.19 15.36 -5.34
CA ARG A 157 -8.74 16.65 -4.81
C ARG A 157 -9.92 17.54 -4.40
N GLU A 158 -11.00 17.55 -5.16
CA GLU A 158 -12.24 18.26 -4.80
C GLU A 158 -12.88 17.63 -3.56
N ALA A 159 -12.97 16.28 -3.50
CA ALA A 159 -13.45 15.58 -2.31
C ALA A 159 -12.60 15.91 -1.06
N LEU A 160 -11.26 15.98 -1.19
CA LEU A 160 -10.38 16.37 -0.11
C LEU A 160 -10.64 17.82 0.34
N HIS A 161 -10.88 18.71 -0.60
CA HIS A 161 -11.18 20.12 -0.30
C HIS A 161 -12.44 20.25 0.55
N LEU A 162 -13.51 19.59 0.14
CA LEU A 162 -14.78 19.57 0.89
C LEU A 162 -14.62 18.91 2.27
N LEU A 163 -13.88 17.79 2.36
CA LEU A 163 -13.57 17.18 3.65
C LEU A 163 -12.84 18.17 4.58
N CYS A 164 -11.87 18.92 4.07
CA CYS A 164 -11.15 19.91 4.87
C CYS A 164 -12.05 21.07 5.32
N GLU A 165 -12.97 21.53 4.47
CA GLU A 165 -13.97 22.55 4.84
C GLU A 165 -14.88 22.05 5.98
N ASP A 166 -15.36 20.79 5.91
CA ASP A 166 -16.19 20.17 6.97
C ASP A 166 -15.42 20.07 8.29
N LEU A 167 -14.09 19.93 8.23
CA LEU A 167 -13.21 19.90 9.41
C LEU A 167 -12.83 21.30 9.93
N GLY A 168 -13.21 22.36 9.25
CA GLY A 168 -12.81 23.73 9.61
C GLY A 168 -11.39 24.10 9.22
N THR A 169 -10.75 23.37 8.29
CA THR A 169 -9.39 23.63 7.78
C THR A 169 -9.37 23.76 6.26
N ARG A 170 -8.19 23.81 5.68
CA ARG A 170 -8.00 23.97 4.24
C ARG A 170 -7.09 22.86 3.68
N ALA A 171 -7.38 22.42 2.46
CA ALA A 171 -6.54 21.44 1.74
C ALA A 171 -5.23 22.03 1.19
N VAL A 172 -4.96 23.31 1.42
CA VAL A 172 -3.73 23.97 0.94
C VAL A 172 -2.51 23.33 1.59
N GLY A 173 -1.54 22.91 0.76
CA GLY A 173 -0.35 22.19 1.24
C GLY A 173 -0.58 20.72 1.58
N ALA A 174 -1.77 20.18 1.36
CA ALA A 174 -2.03 18.76 1.53
C ALA A 174 -1.20 17.91 0.56
N GLN A 175 -0.52 16.90 1.07
CA GLN A 175 0.34 16.00 0.30
C GLN A 175 -0.19 14.57 0.36
N LEU A 176 -0.12 13.85 -0.76
CA LEU A 176 -0.46 12.44 -0.79
C LEU A 176 0.59 11.65 0.00
N LEU A 177 0.18 10.99 1.06
CA LEU A 177 1.01 10.11 1.87
C LEU A 177 1.11 8.71 1.24
N GLY A 178 0.01 8.27 0.68
CA GLY A 178 -0.15 6.97 0.08
C GLY A 178 -1.61 6.57 -0.02
N TYR A 179 -1.86 5.30 -0.25
CA TYR A 179 -3.23 4.78 -0.39
C TYR A 179 -3.32 3.30 -0.06
N VAL A 180 -4.51 2.87 0.30
CA VAL A 180 -4.88 1.45 0.31
C VAL A 180 -5.54 1.14 -1.02
N ARG A 181 -5.12 0.06 -1.68
CA ARG A 181 -5.72 -0.44 -2.90
C ARG A 181 -6.36 -1.80 -2.66
N ASN A 182 -7.66 -1.86 -2.74
CA ASN A 182 -8.41 -3.11 -2.76
C ASN A 182 -8.44 -3.65 -4.19
N VAL A 183 -7.98 -4.88 -4.38
CA VAL A 183 -8.01 -5.59 -5.66
C VAL A 183 -9.04 -6.70 -5.56
N VAL A 184 -10.13 -6.59 -6.31
CA VAL A 184 -11.25 -7.54 -6.32
C VAL A 184 -11.55 -7.90 -7.77
N ARG A 185 -11.40 -9.18 -8.13
CA ARG A 185 -11.60 -9.68 -9.50
C ARG A 185 -12.97 -10.26 -9.70
N ALA A 186 -13.51 -10.90 -8.67
CA ALA A 186 -14.85 -11.48 -8.64
C ALA A 186 -15.63 -10.85 -7.48
N PRO A 187 -16.32 -9.71 -7.72
CA PRO A 187 -17.06 -9.04 -6.65
C PRO A 187 -18.34 -9.81 -6.31
N ASP A 188 -18.67 -9.83 -5.01
CA ASP A 188 -19.99 -10.22 -4.56
C ASP A 188 -21.03 -9.15 -4.95
N ALA A 189 -22.32 -9.52 -4.99
CA ALA A 189 -23.40 -8.63 -5.42
C ALA A 189 -23.52 -7.32 -4.61
N GLY A 190 -22.96 -7.29 -3.39
CA GLY A 190 -22.97 -6.11 -2.50
C GLY A 190 -21.66 -5.32 -2.49
N TYR A 191 -20.67 -5.67 -3.29
CA TYR A 191 -19.39 -4.93 -3.32
C TYR A 191 -19.57 -3.57 -4.00
N PRO A 192 -19.40 -2.44 -3.30
CA PRO A 192 -19.82 -1.13 -3.80
C PRO A 192 -18.78 -0.44 -4.70
N TRP A 193 -17.53 -0.95 -4.73
CA TRP A 193 -16.42 -0.22 -5.35
C TRP A 193 -16.08 -0.71 -6.75
N PRO A 194 -15.41 0.11 -7.57
CA PRO A 194 -14.95 -0.29 -8.89
C PRO A 194 -14.05 -1.52 -8.88
N VAL A 195 -14.19 -2.36 -9.89
CA VAL A 195 -13.32 -3.50 -10.14
C VAL A 195 -12.46 -3.23 -11.41
N PRO A 196 -11.27 -3.80 -11.54
CA PRO A 196 -10.66 -4.78 -10.64
C PRO A 196 -10.00 -4.18 -9.39
N PHE A 197 -9.99 -2.87 -9.24
CA PHE A 197 -9.45 -2.23 -8.04
C PHE A 197 -10.10 -0.88 -7.71
N ALA A 198 -10.11 -0.56 -6.42
CA ALA A 198 -10.49 0.73 -5.86
C ALA A 198 -9.40 1.23 -4.92
N CYS A 199 -9.17 2.55 -4.89
CA CYS A 199 -8.13 3.17 -4.08
C CYS A 199 -8.73 4.09 -3.01
N PHE A 200 -8.13 4.07 -1.82
CA PHE A 200 -8.50 4.85 -0.64
C PHE A 200 -7.30 5.71 -0.27
N ALA A 201 -7.30 6.96 -0.74
CA ALA A 201 -6.14 7.84 -0.64
C ALA A 201 -6.04 8.52 0.73
N LEU A 202 -4.82 8.63 1.27
CA LEU A 202 -4.52 9.31 2.52
C LEU A 202 -3.67 10.55 2.21
N PHE A 203 -4.10 11.68 2.74
CA PHE A 203 -3.37 12.95 2.58
C PHE A 203 -2.97 13.50 3.94
N THR A 204 -1.71 13.90 4.10
CA THR A 204 -1.35 14.78 5.21
C THR A 204 -1.94 16.16 4.95
N VAL A 205 -2.63 16.72 5.95
CA VAL A 205 -3.26 18.02 5.86
C VAL A 205 -2.66 18.92 6.94
N PRO A 206 -2.01 20.05 6.57
CA PRO A 206 -1.51 21.01 7.54
C PRO A 206 -2.66 21.62 8.35
N VAL A 207 -2.46 21.78 9.66
CA VAL A 207 -3.40 22.52 10.52
C VAL A 207 -3.17 24.01 10.31
N THR A 208 -4.17 24.71 9.77
CA THR A 208 -4.14 26.17 9.56
C THR A 208 -5.08 26.91 10.48
N ASP A 209 -6.12 26.25 10.98
CA ASP A 209 -7.20 26.83 11.77
C ASP A 209 -7.65 25.86 12.88
N VAL A 210 -8.67 26.24 13.64
CA VAL A 210 -9.27 25.34 14.67
C VAL A 210 -10.00 24.21 13.97
N VAL A 211 -9.52 22.99 14.16
CA VAL A 211 -10.08 21.77 13.56
C VAL A 211 -11.04 21.10 14.53
N VAL A 212 -12.21 20.75 14.02
CA VAL A 212 -13.24 20.06 14.80
C VAL A 212 -13.03 18.55 14.77
N GLY A 213 -13.04 17.91 15.94
CA GLY A 213 -12.91 16.45 16.09
C GLY A 213 -12.23 16.05 17.39
N THR A 214 -11.99 14.76 17.54
CA THR A 214 -11.35 14.20 18.74
C THR A 214 -9.85 13.98 18.50
N TRP A 215 -9.02 14.54 19.34
CA TRP A 215 -7.57 14.42 19.27
C TRP A 215 -7.05 13.25 20.09
N PHE A 216 -6.36 12.33 19.46
CA PHE A 216 -5.77 11.15 20.06
C PHE A 216 -4.27 11.33 20.29
N ALA A 217 -3.86 11.21 21.56
CA ALA A 217 -2.45 11.26 21.95
C ALA A 217 -1.67 10.06 21.39
N PRO A 218 -0.35 10.19 21.18
CA PRO A 218 0.49 9.14 20.59
C PRO A 218 0.39 7.79 21.30
N GLU A 219 0.26 7.80 22.61
CA GLU A 219 0.26 6.62 23.48
C GLU A 219 -0.97 5.72 23.22
N ALA A 220 -2.10 6.32 22.85
CA ALA A 220 -3.34 5.60 22.56
C ALA A 220 -3.46 5.15 21.08
N GLN A 221 -2.71 5.78 20.17
CA GLN A 221 -2.89 5.57 18.72
C GLN A 221 -2.66 4.11 18.31
N GLN A 222 -1.62 3.46 18.81
CA GLN A 222 -1.30 2.07 18.42
C GLN A 222 -2.39 1.10 18.91
N ALA A 223 -2.90 1.28 20.11
CA ALA A 223 -3.94 0.40 20.66
C ALA A 223 -5.26 0.53 19.91
N GLU A 224 -5.64 1.76 19.55
CA GLU A 224 -6.92 2.04 18.89
C GLU A 224 -6.90 1.82 17.37
N LEU A 225 -5.74 2.07 16.74
CA LEU A 225 -5.63 2.18 15.29
C LEU A 225 -4.71 1.13 14.65
N GLY A 226 -3.96 0.38 15.46
CA GLY A 226 -2.96 -0.58 14.96
C GLY A 226 -3.55 -1.66 14.05
N GLU A 227 -4.82 -2.01 14.23
CA GLU A 227 -5.59 -2.94 13.39
C GLU A 227 -6.11 -2.30 12.09
N ARG A 228 -6.05 -0.97 11.97
CA ARG A 228 -6.50 -0.27 10.76
C ARG A 228 -5.56 -0.56 9.61
N HIS A 229 -6.11 -0.99 8.51
CA HIS A 229 -5.33 -1.42 7.35
C HIS A 229 -4.37 -0.34 6.80
N TRP A 230 -4.76 0.93 6.90
CA TRP A 230 -3.95 2.08 6.52
C TRP A 230 -2.88 2.48 7.55
N TRP A 231 -2.91 1.89 8.76
CA TRP A 231 -2.01 2.27 9.85
C TRP A 231 -0.51 2.29 9.49
N PRO A 232 0.02 1.34 8.68
CA PRO A 232 1.44 1.38 8.28
C PRO A 232 1.89 2.67 7.59
N LEU A 233 0.96 3.47 7.03
CA LEU A 233 1.26 4.78 6.42
C LEU A 233 1.28 5.92 7.45
N VAL A 234 0.67 5.74 8.62
CA VAL A 234 0.40 6.81 9.59
C VAL A 234 1.11 6.57 10.91
N ALA A 235 1.56 5.35 11.19
CA ALA A 235 2.26 4.98 12.42
C ALA A 235 3.47 5.89 12.70
N PRO A 236 3.81 6.13 13.97
CA PRO A 236 5.03 6.85 14.33
C PRO A 236 6.27 6.23 13.67
N GLY A 237 7.04 7.01 12.94
CA GLY A 237 8.19 6.52 12.16
C GLY A 237 7.86 6.08 10.72
N ALA A 238 6.61 6.17 10.28
CA ALA A 238 6.23 5.89 8.89
C ALA A 238 6.93 6.83 7.88
N ASP A 239 7.36 8.01 8.30
CA ASP A 239 8.16 8.93 7.47
C ASP A 239 9.46 8.28 6.96
N ALA A 240 10.08 7.40 7.75
CA ALA A 240 11.24 6.60 7.32
C ALA A 240 10.87 5.56 6.25
N VAL A 241 9.62 5.14 6.18
CA VAL A 241 9.08 4.19 5.21
C VAL A 241 8.81 4.88 3.87
N VAL A 242 8.44 6.14 3.91
CA VAL A 242 8.19 6.99 2.73
C VAL A 242 9.48 7.64 2.23
N GLY A 243 10.54 7.68 3.07
CA GLY A 243 11.75 8.51 2.96
C GLY A 243 12.98 7.92 2.24
N HIS A 244 12.96 6.68 1.72
CA HIS A 244 14.11 6.09 1.02
C HIS A 244 13.77 5.55 -0.35
#